data_79eb4c3edffc59654d8a91548a62bdf6
#
_entry.id   79eb4c3edffc59654d8a91548a62bdf6
#
_cell.length_a   1.000
_cell.length_b   1.000
_cell.length_c   1.000
_cell.angle_alpha   90.00
_cell.angle_beta   90.00
_cell.angle_gamma   90.00
#
_symmetry.space_group_name_H-M   'P 1'
#
loop_
_entity.id
_entity.type
_entity.pdbx_description
1 polymer ?
#
loop_
_entity_poly.entity_id
_entity_poly.type
_entity_poly.pdbx_seq_one_letter_code
_entity_poly.pdbx_strand_id
1 'polypeptide(L)'
;LTFLLAASTIDREIKIEKGTWKMDNRFLKQAMILCLSAALTVSSSFPAVAAINNTHNNPDVYVSGTLINGVNTAGQTPQEARTAIESAYGSEKTLTLVGKDGKEEVLSGSELGLTAVVTGDLSAILTQQNENGRISGPAVDNKFELPMEVTYREEALAAKLASLSLVVGEDVIKTENAHIAKTSDGTGFTIVPEVTGTDLNMEKLTQTVRQALSSGQSVINLGDAGCYNEVTVHASDKSLVSLLAAMNQCGSMTITYRFGEAEEVLSGETISSWITGTDGTTVTVDPAQAAAYVKSLADKYDTAGKPHAFRTASGQDVTITGPYGWKIDQAAETQSLIAAIQTCQSSEREPVYAQTAASRTGNDYGMTYVEVDLGNQHLYLVENGQCILDTPFVSGNVSKGWTTPPGIFGLYYKQKDKVLRGEDYETPVKYWMPFNGGIGLHDADW
;
A
#
# COMPACT_ATOMS: atom_id res chain seq x y z
N LEU A 1 42.30 14.47 37.79
CA LEU A 1 40.89 14.79 37.61
C LEU A 1 40.08 13.53 37.77
N THR A 2 39.29 13.52 38.84
CA THR A 2 38.48 12.38 39.30
C THR A 2 37.13 12.47 38.63
N PHE A 3 36.73 11.42 37.91
CA PHE A 3 35.31 11.29 37.49
C PHE A 3 34.70 10.14 38.31
N LEU A 4 33.68 10.48 39.08
CA LEU A 4 32.76 9.55 39.73
C LEU A 4 31.72 9.09 38.72
N LEU A 5 31.65 7.77 38.46
CA LEU A 5 30.50 7.15 37.79
C LEU A 5 29.69 6.41 38.85
N ALA A 6 28.45 6.83 39.03
CA ALA A 6 27.47 6.12 39.84
C ALA A 6 27.04 4.87 39.10
N ALA A 7 27.28 3.70 39.71
CA ALA A 7 26.76 2.42 39.27
C ALA A 7 25.39 2.19 39.91
N SER A 8 24.38 1.94 39.09
CA SER A 8 23.20 1.21 39.56
C SER A 8 22.85 0.12 38.56
N THR A 9 22.92 -1.09 39.03
CA THR A 9 22.22 -2.31 38.63
C THR A 9 22.49 -2.88 37.23
N ILE A 10 23.42 -3.86 37.15
CA ILE A 10 23.19 -5.07 36.39
C ILE A 10 23.92 -6.22 37.13
N ASP A 11 23.14 -7.07 37.83
CA ASP A 11 23.51 -8.39 38.24
C ASP A 11 23.66 -9.29 37.01
N ARG A 12 24.87 -9.84 36.79
CA ARG A 12 25.08 -11.15 36.17
C ARG A 12 26.49 -11.66 36.49
N GLU A 13 26.49 -12.83 37.05
CA GLU A 13 27.64 -13.64 37.50
C GLU A 13 28.80 -13.65 36.49
N ILE A 14 29.98 -13.23 36.96
CA ILE A 14 31.23 -13.46 36.27
C ILE A 14 31.89 -14.64 37.01
N LYS A 15 31.95 -15.78 36.33
CA LYS A 15 32.80 -16.92 36.74
C LYS A 15 34.24 -16.58 36.41
N ILE A 16 35.05 -16.45 37.46
CA ILE A 16 36.49 -16.25 37.31
C ILE A 16 37.16 -17.62 37.26
N GLU A 17 37.66 -18.02 36.10
CA GLU A 17 38.70 -19.05 35.97
C GLU A 17 39.98 -18.43 35.43
N LYS A 18 40.98 -18.53 36.33
CA LYS A 18 42.43 -18.38 36.09
C LYS A 18 42.96 -17.61 34.87
N GLY A 19 43.23 -16.36 35.08
CA GLY A 19 44.58 -15.84 34.80
C GLY A 19 44.98 -15.51 33.35
N THR A 20 44.06 -15.10 32.44
CA THR A 20 44.46 -14.41 31.23
C THR A 20 43.34 -13.48 30.75
N TRP A 21 43.60 -12.18 30.74
CA TRP A 21 42.72 -11.19 30.18
C TRP A 21 42.75 -11.30 28.63
N LYS A 22 41.72 -11.88 28.04
CA LYS A 22 41.43 -11.69 26.60
C LYS A 22 40.44 -10.55 26.47
N MET A 23 40.94 -9.37 26.17
CA MET A 23 40.10 -8.28 25.68
C MET A 23 39.63 -8.59 24.28
N ASP A 24 38.30 -8.48 24.07
CA ASP A 24 37.67 -8.70 22.79
C ASP A 24 38.18 -7.63 21.78
N ASN A 25 38.67 -8.10 20.66
CA ASN A 25 39.24 -7.29 19.57
C ASN A 25 38.26 -6.21 19.00
N ARG A 26 37.00 -6.26 19.39
CA ARG A 26 36.03 -5.24 19.00
C ARG A 26 36.16 -3.95 19.80
N PHE A 27 36.51 -4.05 21.09
CA PHE A 27 36.70 -2.84 21.91
C PHE A 27 37.97 -2.08 21.54
N LEU A 28 39.03 -2.79 21.13
CA LEU A 28 40.26 -2.16 20.66
C LEU A 28 40.07 -1.47 19.29
N LYS A 29 39.25 -2.00 18.42
CA LYS A 29 38.93 -1.36 17.14
C LYS A 29 38.09 -0.09 17.31
N GLN A 30 37.11 -0.06 18.21
CA GLN A 30 36.32 1.14 18.49
C GLN A 30 37.12 2.24 19.19
N ALA A 31 38.02 1.89 20.09
CA ALA A 31 38.91 2.87 20.73
C ALA A 31 40.00 3.39 19.77
N MET A 32 40.45 2.60 18.79
CA MET A 32 41.37 3.03 17.76
C MET A 32 40.70 3.93 16.70
N ILE A 33 39.44 3.71 16.38
CA ILE A 33 38.69 4.55 15.41
C ILE A 33 38.41 5.93 16.01
N LEU A 34 38.15 6.04 17.30
CA LEU A 34 37.97 7.33 17.98
C LEU A 34 39.29 8.14 18.12
N CYS A 35 40.44 7.49 18.09
CA CYS A 35 41.73 8.18 18.12
C CYS A 35 42.31 8.51 16.74
N LEU A 36 41.88 7.82 15.65
CA LEU A 36 42.35 8.14 14.29
C LEU A 36 41.53 9.25 13.59
N SER A 37 40.27 9.47 14.00
CA SER A 37 39.47 10.56 13.46
C SER A 37 39.88 11.97 13.95
N ALA A 38 40.73 12.04 14.96
CA ALA A 38 41.27 13.31 15.46
C ALA A 38 42.65 13.70 14.85
N ALA A 39 43.20 12.92 13.92
CA ALA A 39 44.57 13.10 13.44
C ALA A 39 44.70 13.27 11.91
N LEU A 40 43.62 13.42 11.15
CA LEU A 40 43.69 13.93 9.79
C LEU A 40 43.46 15.45 9.78
N THR A 41 44.28 16.15 10.52
CA THR A 41 44.60 17.55 10.14
C THR A 41 45.32 17.50 8.80
N VAL A 42 44.66 18.06 7.79
CA VAL A 42 45.25 18.35 6.49
C VAL A 42 46.61 18.97 6.71
N SER A 43 47.67 18.20 6.48
CA SER A 43 49.00 18.74 6.33
C SER A 43 49.08 19.40 4.94
N SER A 44 48.43 20.55 4.78
CA SER A 44 48.88 21.52 3.75
C SER A 44 50.25 21.97 4.20
N SER A 45 51.26 21.52 3.48
CA SER A 45 52.62 21.96 3.61
C SER A 45 52.73 23.47 3.30
N PHE A 46 52.42 24.27 4.30
CA PHE A 46 52.78 25.69 4.27
C PHE A 46 54.11 25.87 5.02
N PRO A 47 55.02 26.75 4.54
CA PRO A 47 56.25 27.06 5.25
C PRO A 47 55.91 27.92 6.48
N ALA A 48 55.47 27.26 7.56
CA ALA A 48 54.90 27.93 8.73
C ALA A 48 55.92 28.22 9.84
N VAL A 49 57.21 28.08 9.61
CA VAL A 49 58.23 28.23 10.69
C VAL A 49 58.87 29.61 10.74
N ALA A 50 58.77 30.42 9.70
CA ALA A 50 59.36 31.75 9.68
C ALA A 50 58.45 32.93 10.07
N ALA A 51 57.14 32.72 10.13
CA ALA A 51 56.15 33.78 10.34
C ALA A 51 55.80 34.08 11.83
N ILE A 52 56.19 33.22 12.75
CA ILE A 52 55.67 33.26 14.16
C ILE A 52 56.21 34.47 14.94
N ASN A 53 57.34 35.05 14.54
CA ASN A 53 57.99 36.13 15.29
C ASN A 53 57.62 37.55 14.84
N ASN A 54 56.81 37.73 13.80
CA ASN A 54 56.54 39.07 13.26
C ASN A 54 55.08 39.53 13.29
N THR A 55 54.16 38.67 13.70
CA THR A 55 52.70 39.01 13.71
C THR A 55 52.31 40.01 14.78
N HIS A 56 53.09 40.10 15.86
CA HIS A 56 52.81 41.02 16.98
C HIS A 56 53.04 42.49 16.59
N ASN A 57 54.03 42.77 15.72
CA ASN A 57 54.41 44.13 15.33
C ASN A 57 53.88 44.55 13.96
N ASN A 58 53.23 43.69 13.20
CA ASN A 58 52.70 44.02 11.87
C ASN A 58 51.18 44.28 11.97
N PRO A 59 50.69 45.53 11.83
CA PRO A 59 49.32 45.90 11.93
C PRO A 59 48.42 45.41 10.77
N ASP A 60 49.04 44.94 9.68
CA ASP A 60 48.34 44.57 8.44
C ASP A 60 47.91 43.08 8.43
N VAL A 61 48.34 42.28 9.41
CA VAL A 61 48.03 40.85 9.50
C VAL A 61 47.43 40.47 10.83
N TYR A 62 46.66 39.39 10.85
CA TYR A 62 46.04 38.86 12.08
C TYR A 62 47.10 38.34 13.07
N VAL A 63 46.80 38.49 14.35
CA VAL A 63 47.67 37.99 15.43
C VAL A 63 47.76 36.46 15.45
N SER A 64 48.82 35.95 16.09
CA SER A 64 48.99 34.50 16.28
C SER A 64 47.79 33.90 17.03
N GLY A 65 47.30 32.74 16.56
CA GLY A 65 46.16 32.03 17.13
C GLY A 65 44.79 32.48 16.61
N THR A 66 44.74 33.41 15.64
CA THR A 66 43.49 33.84 15.04
C THR A 66 42.89 32.72 14.17
N LEU A 67 41.66 32.33 14.51
CA LEU A 67 40.81 31.42 13.73
C LEU A 67 39.58 32.21 13.27
N ILE A 68 39.32 32.20 11.97
CA ILE A 68 38.11 32.80 11.41
C ILE A 68 37.34 31.67 10.69
N ASN A 69 36.10 31.45 11.10
CA ASN A 69 35.29 30.34 10.64
C ASN A 69 36.06 28.98 10.76
N GLY A 70 36.80 28.81 11.87
CA GLY A 70 37.62 27.61 12.09
C GLY A 70 38.91 27.52 11.28
N VAL A 71 39.16 28.41 10.33
CA VAL A 71 40.37 28.45 9.50
C VAL A 71 41.46 29.26 10.21
N ASN A 72 42.68 28.71 10.25
CA ASN A 72 43.83 29.42 10.81
C ASN A 72 44.28 30.56 9.86
N THR A 73 44.05 31.77 10.29
CA THR A 73 44.37 33.00 9.52
C THR A 73 45.49 33.79 10.16
N ALA A 74 46.19 33.25 11.17
CA ALA A 74 47.32 33.91 11.82
C ALA A 74 48.40 34.29 10.83
N GLY A 75 48.85 35.56 10.90
CA GLY A 75 49.89 36.11 9.99
C GLY A 75 49.42 36.42 8.57
N GLN A 76 48.16 36.29 8.29
CA GLN A 76 47.56 36.62 6.98
C GLN A 76 46.92 38.01 7.01
N THR A 77 46.93 38.68 5.87
CA THR A 77 46.13 39.89 5.63
C THR A 77 44.64 39.51 5.50
N PRO A 78 43.71 40.46 5.64
CA PRO A 78 42.27 40.20 5.40
C PRO A 78 41.97 39.59 4.02
N GLN A 79 42.71 39.94 2.99
CA GLN A 79 42.53 39.41 1.66
C GLN A 79 43.00 37.95 1.54
N GLU A 80 44.18 37.63 2.10
CA GLU A 80 44.71 36.27 2.16
C GLU A 80 43.79 35.34 3.00
N ALA A 81 43.33 35.86 4.14
CA ALA A 81 42.38 35.14 4.99
C ALA A 81 41.07 34.89 4.26
N ARG A 82 40.55 35.87 3.52
CA ARG A 82 39.36 35.67 2.66
C ARG A 82 39.56 34.49 1.72
N THR A 83 40.67 34.52 0.96
CA THR A 83 40.98 33.46 -0.01
C THR A 83 41.12 32.10 0.68
N ALA A 84 41.78 32.05 1.85
CA ALA A 84 41.97 30.82 2.59
C ALA A 84 40.62 30.23 3.10
N ILE A 85 39.73 31.09 3.62
CA ILE A 85 38.41 30.68 4.10
C ILE A 85 37.54 30.21 2.93
N GLU A 86 37.47 31.01 1.85
CA GLU A 86 36.67 30.70 0.66
C GLU A 86 37.14 29.41 -0.02
N SER A 87 38.44 29.13 -0.02
CA SER A 87 39.02 27.88 -0.52
C SER A 87 38.64 26.68 0.38
N ALA A 88 38.80 26.83 1.70
CA ALA A 88 38.54 25.80 2.67
C ALA A 88 37.04 25.35 2.74
N TYR A 89 36.12 26.27 2.47
CA TYR A 89 34.69 26.01 2.39
C TYR A 89 34.15 25.80 0.98
N GLY A 90 34.96 26.06 -0.03
CA GLY A 90 34.68 25.92 -1.45
C GLY A 90 35.25 24.63 -2.04
N SER A 91 36.07 24.79 -3.10
CA SER A 91 36.58 23.66 -3.92
C SER A 91 37.46 22.67 -3.15
N GLU A 92 38.16 23.10 -2.11
CA GLU A 92 39.01 22.24 -1.27
C GLU A 92 38.24 21.51 -0.17
N LYS A 93 36.96 21.86 0.05
CA LYS A 93 36.13 21.21 1.03
C LYS A 93 35.97 19.73 0.70
N THR A 94 36.12 18.90 1.71
CA THR A 94 35.73 17.49 1.67
C THR A 94 34.68 17.20 2.73
N LEU A 95 33.75 16.35 2.38
CA LEU A 95 32.73 15.84 3.28
C LEU A 95 32.74 14.31 3.24
N THR A 96 33.08 13.68 4.35
CA THR A 96 33.12 12.21 4.47
C THR A 96 31.79 11.72 4.99
N LEU A 97 31.18 10.80 4.26
CA LEU A 97 29.99 10.07 4.64
C LEU A 97 30.41 8.72 5.21
N VAL A 98 30.00 8.42 6.44
CA VAL A 98 30.31 7.16 7.13
C VAL A 98 29.06 6.32 7.26
N GLY A 99 29.06 5.17 6.59
CA GLY A 99 27.97 4.18 6.67
C GLY A 99 27.95 3.44 8.00
N LYS A 100 26.84 2.76 8.30
CA LYS A 100 26.67 1.91 9.50
C LYS A 100 27.68 0.75 9.58
N ASP A 101 28.18 0.31 8.43
CA ASP A 101 29.19 -0.74 8.28
C ASP A 101 30.63 -0.21 8.43
N GLY A 102 30.78 1.13 8.59
CA GLY A 102 32.05 1.82 8.66
C GLY A 102 32.66 2.10 7.28
N LYS A 103 31.97 1.84 6.18
CA LYS A 103 32.38 2.30 4.85
C LYS A 103 32.36 3.81 4.79
N GLU A 104 33.39 4.36 4.20
CA GLU A 104 33.52 5.80 4.02
C GLU A 104 33.47 6.17 2.54
N GLU A 105 32.74 7.23 2.22
CA GLU A 105 32.74 7.86 0.92
C GLU A 105 32.99 9.36 1.05
N VAL A 106 33.79 9.92 0.15
CA VAL A 106 34.15 11.31 0.20
C VAL A 106 33.50 12.08 -0.94
N LEU A 107 32.85 13.17 -0.58
CA LEU A 107 32.35 14.17 -1.51
C LEU A 107 33.38 15.31 -1.55
N SER A 108 33.89 15.66 -2.73
CA SER A 108 34.80 16.81 -2.85
C SER A 108 34.04 18.04 -3.32
N GLY A 109 34.39 19.19 -2.78
CA GLY A 109 33.79 20.46 -3.16
C GLY A 109 33.97 20.77 -4.65
N SER A 110 35.10 20.37 -5.23
CA SER A 110 35.38 20.55 -6.66
C SER A 110 34.42 19.76 -7.55
N GLU A 111 34.08 18.51 -7.18
CA GLU A 111 33.07 17.67 -7.89
C GLU A 111 31.69 18.29 -7.82
N LEU A 112 31.32 18.82 -6.67
CA LEU A 112 30.02 19.45 -6.43
C LEU A 112 29.91 20.86 -7.03
N GLY A 113 31.05 21.45 -7.48
CA GLY A 113 31.12 22.86 -7.86
C GLY A 113 30.84 23.79 -6.69
N LEU A 114 31.32 23.41 -5.50
CA LEU A 114 31.11 24.16 -4.26
C LEU A 114 31.91 25.47 -4.34
N THR A 115 31.27 26.58 -4.02
CA THR A 115 31.87 27.89 -3.88
C THR A 115 31.44 28.54 -2.58
N ALA A 116 32.33 29.21 -1.92
CA ALA A 116 32.06 29.98 -0.71
C ALA A 116 32.48 31.42 -0.91
N VAL A 117 31.69 32.35 -0.39
CA VAL A 117 31.94 33.78 -0.40
C VAL A 117 31.76 34.33 1.01
N VAL A 118 32.84 34.88 1.60
CA VAL A 118 32.73 35.54 2.91
C VAL A 118 32.08 36.91 2.73
N THR A 119 30.90 37.08 3.29
CA THR A 119 30.12 38.30 3.23
C THR A 119 30.38 39.23 4.44
N GLY A 120 31.01 38.68 5.50
CA GLY A 120 31.39 39.44 6.68
C GLY A 120 32.62 40.33 6.46
N ASP A 121 32.80 41.31 7.33
CA ASP A 121 33.93 42.27 7.27
C ASP A 121 35.16 41.72 8.01
N LEU A 122 36.08 41.16 7.24
CA LEU A 122 37.38 40.68 7.72
C LEU A 122 38.26 41.81 8.26
N SER A 123 38.17 43.03 7.69
CA SER A 123 38.97 44.19 8.14
C SER A 123 38.54 44.67 9.52
N ALA A 124 37.29 44.51 9.90
CA ALA A 124 36.82 44.87 11.24
C ALA A 124 37.50 44.02 12.33
N ILE A 125 37.74 42.74 12.08
CA ILE A 125 38.47 41.86 13.02
C ILE A 125 39.92 42.37 13.19
N LEU A 126 40.59 42.71 12.12
CA LEU A 126 41.94 43.24 12.18
C LEU A 126 42.00 44.59 12.92
N THR A 127 41.04 45.47 12.67
CA THR A 127 40.90 46.74 13.39
C THR A 127 40.72 46.51 14.89
N GLN A 128 39.81 45.60 15.27
CA GLN A 128 39.59 45.20 16.65
C GLN A 128 40.83 44.67 17.35
N GLN A 129 41.61 43.82 16.65
CA GLN A 129 42.88 43.30 17.17
C GLN A 129 43.94 44.41 17.36
N ASN A 130 44.00 45.37 16.45
CA ASN A 130 44.93 46.52 16.55
C ASN A 130 44.54 47.45 17.72
N GLU A 131 43.26 47.76 17.89
CA GLU A 131 42.76 48.58 18.98
C GLU A 131 42.95 47.90 20.36
N ASN A 132 42.85 46.58 20.44
CA ASN A 132 43.09 45.81 21.65
C ASN A 132 44.58 45.56 21.95
N GLY A 133 45.50 46.20 21.25
CA GLY A 133 46.93 46.11 21.51
C GLY A 133 47.57 44.83 21.02
N ARG A 134 46.92 44.10 20.05
CA ARG A 134 47.44 42.91 19.39
C ARG A 134 47.79 41.75 20.35
N ILE A 135 46.94 41.54 21.33
CA ILE A 135 47.15 40.50 22.35
C ILE A 135 46.97 39.10 21.74
N SER A 136 48.00 38.26 21.90
CA SER A 136 47.96 36.85 21.48
C SER A 136 48.33 35.94 22.65
N GLY A 137 47.83 34.70 22.64
CA GLY A 137 48.17 33.70 23.66
C GLY A 137 46.95 32.89 24.12
N PRO A 138 47.15 31.85 24.96
CA PRO A 138 46.09 30.94 25.34
C PRO A 138 44.98 31.55 26.23
N ALA A 139 45.20 32.78 26.74
CA ALA A 139 44.23 33.49 27.55
C ALA A 139 43.28 34.39 26.74
N VAL A 140 43.50 34.54 25.43
CA VAL A 140 42.68 35.38 24.53
C VAL A 140 42.00 34.52 23.51
N ASP A 141 40.69 34.61 23.46
CA ASP A 141 39.89 33.92 22.45
C ASP A 141 39.91 34.73 21.15
N ASN A 142 40.77 34.30 20.20
CA ASN A 142 40.89 34.88 18.87
C ASN A 142 40.12 34.06 17.84
N LYS A 143 38.94 33.57 18.20
CA LYS A 143 38.02 32.84 17.33
C LYS A 143 36.89 33.76 16.89
N PHE A 144 36.69 33.82 15.62
CA PHE A 144 35.69 34.69 14.98
C PHE A 144 34.88 33.87 14.00
N GLU A 145 33.56 34.15 13.97
CA GLU A 145 32.64 33.60 13.00
C GLU A 145 32.07 34.74 12.15
N LEU A 146 32.28 34.67 10.86
CA LEU A 146 31.75 35.64 9.90
C LEU A 146 30.68 35.00 9.01
N PRO A 147 29.65 35.77 8.65
CA PRO A 147 28.68 35.30 7.68
C PRO A 147 29.34 34.98 6.34
N MET A 148 28.95 33.87 5.74
CA MET A 148 29.39 33.50 4.40
C MET A 148 28.23 32.82 3.65
N GLU A 149 28.28 32.93 2.33
CA GLU A 149 27.34 32.27 1.43
C GLU A 149 28.05 31.08 0.77
N VAL A 150 27.43 29.91 0.87
CA VAL A 150 27.94 28.66 0.28
C VAL A 150 26.97 28.21 -0.78
N THR A 151 27.43 28.02 -2.01
CA THR A 151 26.61 27.53 -3.13
C THR A 151 27.26 26.33 -3.79
N TYR A 152 26.44 25.49 -4.43
CA TYR A 152 26.89 24.31 -5.16
C TYR A 152 25.91 24.00 -6.31
N ARG A 153 26.33 23.12 -7.21
CA ARG A 153 25.48 22.68 -8.33
C ARG A 153 24.57 21.51 -7.87
N GLU A 154 23.26 21.77 -7.80
CA GLU A 154 22.28 20.78 -7.37
C GLU A 154 22.33 19.48 -8.18
N GLU A 155 22.49 19.58 -9.51
CA GLU A 155 22.57 18.42 -10.40
C GLU A 155 23.83 17.58 -10.12
N ALA A 156 24.98 18.24 -9.81
CA ALA A 156 26.20 17.55 -9.46
C ALA A 156 26.06 16.82 -8.11
N LEU A 157 25.43 17.45 -7.12
CA LEU A 157 25.13 16.83 -5.84
C LEU A 157 24.23 15.62 -6.01
N ALA A 158 23.10 15.76 -6.71
CA ALA A 158 22.17 14.67 -6.94
C ALA A 158 22.83 13.49 -7.68
N ALA A 159 23.60 13.76 -8.74
CA ALA A 159 24.33 12.73 -9.50
C ALA A 159 25.36 12.01 -8.63
N LYS A 160 26.13 12.76 -7.84
CA LYS A 160 27.12 12.18 -6.93
C LYS A 160 26.50 11.29 -5.88
N LEU A 161 25.43 11.76 -5.20
CA LEU A 161 24.73 10.97 -4.18
C LEU A 161 24.12 9.68 -4.78
N ALA A 162 23.55 9.75 -5.97
CA ALA A 162 22.99 8.59 -6.66
C ALA A 162 24.05 7.56 -7.09
N SER A 163 25.32 7.96 -7.19
CA SER A 163 26.44 7.10 -7.63
C SER A 163 27.25 6.51 -6.48
N LEU A 164 26.94 6.85 -5.23
CA LEU A 164 27.67 6.35 -4.07
C LEU A 164 27.55 4.82 -3.96
N SER A 165 28.63 4.14 -3.59
CA SER A 165 28.59 2.69 -3.33
C SER A 165 27.70 2.34 -2.14
N LEU A 166 27.51 3.28 -1.22
CA LEU A 166 26.53 3.20 -0.12
C LEU A 166 25.07 3.22 -0.60
N VAL A 167 24.82 3.60 -1.86
CA VAL A 167 23.48 3.67 -2.47
C VAL A 167 23.27 2.54 -3.49
N VAL A 168 24.26 2.28 -4.36
CA VAL A 168 24.14 1.34 -5.49
C VAL A 168 25.06 0.13 -5.38
N GLY A 169 25.78 -0.03 -4.26
CA GLY A 169 26.69 -1.16 -4.06
C GLY A 169 25.96 -2.51 -4.02
N GLU A 170 26.65 -3.57 -4.43
CA GLU A 170 26.12 -4.94 -4.38
C GLU A 170 25.80 -5.44 -2.96
N ASP A 171 26.44 -4.83 -1.95
CA ASP A 171 26.21 -5.15 -0.53
C ASP A 171 25.04 -4.38 0.08
N VAL A 172 24.34 -3.53 -0.70
CA VAL A 172 23.19 -2.77 -0.21
C VAL A 172 21.99 -3.70 -0.09
N ILE A 173 21.57 -3.91 1.16
CA ILE A 173 20.38 -4.69 1.49
C ILE A 173 19.18 -3.74 1.53
N LYS A 174 18.12 -4.09 0.80
CA LYS A 174 16.88 -3.32 0.83
C LYS A 174 16.13 -3.53 2.14
N THR A 175 15.62 -2.42 2.68
CA THR A 175 14.72 -2.45 3.83
C THR A 175 13.34 -2.90 3.36
N GLU A 176 12.80 -3.95 3.96
CA GLU A 176 11.48 -4.47 3.63
C GLU A 176 10.63 -4.57 4.89
N ASN A 177 9.36 -4.23 4.77
CA ASN A 177 8.40 -4.42 5.85
C ASN A 177 7.95 -5.88 5.95
N ALA A 178 7.63 -6.32 7.15
CA ALA A 178 6.96 -7.58 7.33
C ALA A 178 5.63 -7.60 6.57
N HIS A 179 5.32 -8.73 5.93
CA HIS A 179 4.10 -8.89 5.14
C HIS A 179 3.59 -10.33 5.19
N ILE A 180 2.34 -10.52 4.81
CA ILE A 180 1.73 -11.85 4.72
C ILE A 180 1.95 -12.40 3.31
N ALA A 181 2.42 -13.64 3.23
CA ALA A 181 2.58 -14.39 1.99
C ALA A 181 1.95 -15.78 2.13
N LYS A 182 1.66 -16.43 1.00
CA LYS A 182 1.27 -17.84 0.98
C LYS A 182 2.43 -18.71 1.44
N THR A 183 2.12 -19.77 2.19
CA THR A 183 3.09 -20.81 2.53
C THR A 183 3.59 -21.52 1.27
N SER A 184 4.80 -22.08 1.33
CA SER A 184 5.42 -22.74 0.16
C SER A 184 4.65 -23.98 -0.34
N ASP A 185 3.85 -24.60 0.52
CA ASP A 185 2.97 -25.71 0.20
C ASP A 185 1.58 -25.26 -0.30
N GLY A 186 1.32 -23.94 -0.30
CA GLY A 186 0.06 -23.35 -0.74
C GLY A 186 -1.12 -23.58 0.17
N THR A 187 -0.92 -24.17 1.36
CA THR A 187 -2.02 -24.58 2.25
C THR A 187 -2.51 -23.49 3.18
N GLY A 188 -1.78 -22.37 3.28
CA GLY A 188 -2.12 -21.28 4.18
C GLY A 188 -1.29 -20.03 3.95
N PHE A 189 -1.28 -19.19 4.96
CA PHE A 189 -0.55 -17.92 4.97
C PHE A 189 0.44 -17.88 6.14
N THR A 190 1.53 -17.14 5.96
CA THR A 190 2.56 -16.92 6.98
C THR A 190 3.04 -15.48 6.91
N ILE A 191 3.62 -14.99 8.00
CA ILE A 191 4.34 -13.71 8.00
C ILE A 191 5.75 -13.96 7.48
N VAL A 192 6.12 -13.20 6.43
CA VAL A 192 7.51 -13.00 6.02
C VAL A 192 8.03 -11.87 6.90
N PRO A 193 9.08 -12.11 7.71
CA PRO A 193 9.62 -11.09 8.59
C PRO A 193 10.20 -9.91 7.82
N GLU A 194 10.25 -8.79 8.48
CA GLU A 194 10.91 -7.59 8.00
C GLU A 194 12.41 -7.80 7.80
N VAL A 195 12.97 -7.06 6.86
CA VAL A 195 14.40 -6.98 6.62
C VAL A 195 14.88 -5.58 7.00
N THR A 196 15.69 -5.48 8.04
CA THR A 196 16.40 -4.23 8.37
C THR A 196 17.56 -4.09 7.40
N GLY A 197 17.38 -3.22 6.40
CA GLY A 197 18.32 -3.01 5.32
C GLY A 197 19.44 -2.03 5.66
N THR A 198 20.27 -1.82 4.65
CA THR A 198 21.37 -0.83 4.64
C THR A 198 21.16 0.21 3.54
N ASP A 199 19.99 0.21 2.91
CA ASP A 199 19.64 1.16 1.86
C ASP A 199 19.31 2.54 2.45
N LEU A 200 19.81 3.58 1.77
CA LEU A 200 19.68 4.96 2.21
C LEU A 200 18.37 5.59 1.72
N ASN A 201 17.77 6.40 2.56
CA ASN A 201 16.69 7.30 2.19
C ASN A 201 17.27 8.52 1.49
N MET A 202 17.13 8.61 0.17
CA MET A 202 17.74 9.64 -0.67
C MET A 202 17.31 11.06 -0.31
N GLU A 203 16.08 11.23 0.17
CA GLU A 203 15.60 12.55 0.60
C GLU A 203 16.30 13.01 1.88
N LYS A 204 16.34 12.15 2.90
CA LYS A 204 17.04 12.41 4.17
C LYS A 204 18.55 12.60 3.93
N LEU A 205 19.16 11.75 3.11
CA LEU A 205 20.59 11.86 2.74
C LEU A 205 20.87 13.21 2.10
N THR A 206 20.09 13.59 1.09
CA THR A 206 20.28 14.86 0.38
C THR A 206 20.12 16.05 1.32
N GLN A 207 19.09 16.05 2.17
CA GLN A 207 18.87 17.11 3.14
C GLN A 207 20.03 17.21 4.15
N THR A 208 20.48 16.08 4.67
CA THR A 208 21.60 16.02 5.64
C THR A 208 22.91 16.53 5.03
N VAL A 209 23.21 16.12 3.80
CA VAL A 209 24.41 16.59 3.09
C VAL A 209 24.34 18.10 2.82
N ARG A 210 23.19 18.63 2.37
CA ARG A 210 23.00 20.08 2.20
C ARG A 210 23.25 20.85 3.49
N GLN A 211 22.72 20.36 4.59
CA GLN A 211 22.93 20.98 5.90
C GLN A 211 24.41 20.94 6.30
N ALA A 212 25.10 19.83 6.07
CA ALA A 212 26.50 19.68 6.40
C ALA A 212 27.41 20.62 5.55
N LEU A 213 27.10 20.74 4.25
CA LEU A 213 27.83 21.66 3.37
C LEU A 213 27.68 23.13 3.81
N SER A 214 26.45 23.52 4.21
CA SER A 214 26.19 24.88 4.66
C SER A 214 26.77 25.19 6.06
N SER A 215 26.84 24.18 6.94
CA SER A 215 27.37 24.32 8.31
C SER A 215 28.88 24.08 8.42
N GLY A 216 29.55 23.74 7.31
CA GLY A 216 30.98 23.49 7.28
C GLY A 216 31.42 22.16 7.89
N GLN A 217 30.50 21.23 8.19
CA GLN A 217 30.86 19.91 8.65
C GLN A 217 31.75 19.18 7.67
N SER A 218 32.62 18.31 8.18
CA SER A 218 33.53 17.51 7.36
C SER A 218 33.27 16.01 7.40
N VAL A 219 32.46 15.55 8.37
CA VAL A 219 32.09 14.14 8.52
C VAL A 219 30.63 14.02 8.92
N ILE A 220 29.92 13.11 8.31
CA ILE A 220 28.55 12.71 8.66
C ILE A 220 28.55 11.22 8.95
N ASN A 221 28.09 10.83 10.12
CA ASN A 221 27.68 9.45 10.39
C ASN A 221 26.23 9.30 9.91
N LEU A 222 26.01 8.54 8.83
CA LEU A 222 24.70 8.35 8.22
C LEU A 222 23.72 7.60 9.11
N GLY A 223 24.23 6.77 10.03
CA GLY A 223 23.41 6.08 11.04
C GLY A 223 22.84 7.06 12.05
N ASP A 224 23.71 7.88 12.64
CA ASP A 224 23.31 8.87 13.64
C ASP A 224 22.43 9.98 13.05
N ALA A 225 22.64 10.30 11.77
CA ALA A 225 21.81 11.25 11.04
C ALA A 225 20.46 10.68 10.55
N GLY A 226 20.17 9.39 10.81
CA GLY A 226 18.91 8.77 10.42
C GLY A 226 18.69 8.67 8.92
N CYS A 227 19.77 8.56 8.13
CA CYS A 227 19.71 8.57 6.66
C CYS A 227 19.30 7.22 6.06
N TYR A 228 19.07 6.19 6.84
CA TYR A 228 18.63 4.89 6.34
C TYR A 228 17.11 4.79 6.26
N ASN A 229 16.63 3.94 5.35
CA ASN A 229 15.23 3.53 5.39
C ASN A 229 14.97 2.73 6.66
N GLU A 230 13.78 2.87 7.20
CA GLU A 230 13.38 2.21 8.45
C GLU A 230 12.25 1.23 8.18
N VAL A 231 12.27 0.12 8.88
CA VAL A 231 11.12 -0.79 8.93
C VAL A 231 10.00 -0.10 9.67
N THR A 232 8.82 -0.09 9.06
CA THR A 232 7.60 0.51 9.64
C THR A 232 6.54 -0.51 10.02
N VAL A 233 6.67 -1.76 9.53
CA VAL A 233 5.80 -2.89 9.88
C VAL A 233 6.66 -4.06 10.30
N HIS A 234 6.46 -4.53 11.53
CA HIS A 234 7.20 -5.64 12.11
C HIS A 234 6.38 -6.93 12.14
N ALA A 235 7.03 -8.08 12.07
CA ALA A 235 6.38 -9.38 12.18
C ALA A 235 5.60 -9.56 13.50
N SER A 236 5.97 -8.81 14.53
CA SER A 236 5.29 -8.79 15.83
C SER A 236 4.10 -7.83 15.93
N ASP A 237 3.82 -7.07 14.89
CA ASP A 237 2.74 -6.08 14.91
C ASP A 237 1.39 -6.76 15.07
N LYS A 238 0.65 -6.31 16.07
CA LYS A 238 -0.65 -6.92 16.42
C LYS A 238 -1.64 -6.93 15.27
N SER A 239 -1.68 -5.87 14.45
CA SER A 239 -2.52 -5.79 13.26
C SER A 239 -2.18 -6.87 12.25
N LEU A 240 -0.88 -7.07 11.97
CA LEU A 240 -0.41 -8.08 11.03
C LEU A 240 -0.68 -9.51 11.54
N VAL A 241 -0.40 -9.75 12.83
CA VAL A 241 -0.66 -11.04 13.48
C VAL A 241 -2.15 -11.36 13.51
N SER A 242 -3.02 -10.37 13.80
CA SER A 242 -4.46 -10.55 13.80
C SER A 242 -5.00 -10.81 12.39
N LEU A 243 -4.46 -10.11 11.39
CA LEU A 243 -4.82 -10.34 9.99
C LEU A 243 -4.41 -11.75 9.55
N LEU A 244 -3.21 -12.20 9.87
CA LEU A 244 -2.76 -13.56 9.57
C LEU A 244 -3.69 -14.61 10.20
N ALA A 245 -4.04 -14.43 11.48
CA ALA A 245 -4.94 -15.34 12.18
C ALA A 245 -6.32 -15.40 11.50
N ALA A 246 -6.87 -14.26 11.13
CA ALA A 246 -8.15 -14.16 10.42
C ALA A 246 -8.10 -14.82 9.03
N MET A 247 -7.03 -14.58 8.25
CA MET A 247 -6.85 -15.20 6.94
C MET A 247 -6.75 -16.73 7.03
N ASN A 248 -5.99 -17.24 7.99
CA ASN A 248 -5.84 -18.69 8.20
C ASN A 248 -7.13 -19.32 8.76
N GLN A 249 -7.87 -18.61 9.62
CA GLN A 249 -9.17 -19.07 10.11
C GLN A 249 -10.18 -19.17 8.96
N CYS A 250 -10.31 -18.15 8.13
CA CYS A 250 -11.16 -18.16 6.95
C CYS A 250 -10.67 -19.15 5.88
N GLY A 251 -9.38 -19.43 5.85
CA GLY A 251 -8.76 -20.40 4.92
C GLY A 251 -9.24 -21.83 5.09
N SER A 252 -9.75 -22.18 6.27
CA SER A 252 -10.30 -23.51 6.56
C SER A 252 -11.80 -23.63 6.33
N MET A 253 -12.51 -22.50 6.07
CA MET A 253 -13.95 -22.51 5.84
C MET A 253 -14.31 -22.88 4.40
N THR A 254 -15.55 -23.30 4.20
CA THR A 254 -16.17 -23.48 2.89
C THR A 254 -17.56 -22.91 2.88
N ILE A 255 -17.98 -22.28 1.76
CA ILE A 255 -19.38 -21.91 1.54
C ILE A 255 -19.88 -22.75 0.37
N THR A 256 -20.85 -23.62 0.63
CA THR A 256 -21.46 -24.47 -0.37
C THR A 256 -22.79 -23.86 -0.80
N TYR A 257 -22.88 -23.47 -2.06
CA TYR A 257 -24.11 -23.03 -2.68
C TYR A 257 -24.89 -24.23 -3.24
N ARG A 258 -26.18 -24.24 -3.00
CA ARG A 258 -27.12 -25.26 -3.53
C ARG A 258 -27.99 -24.67 -4.63
N PHE A 259 -28.08 -25.40 -5.73
CA PHE A 259 -28.97 -25.10 -6.87
C PHE A 259 -29.76 -26.34 -7.28
N GLY A 260 -30.66 -26.75 -6.40
CA GLY A 260 -31.33 -28.06 -6.50
C GLY A 260 -30.34 -29.18 -6.20
N GLU A 261 -30.04 -30.01 -7.21
CA GLU A 261 -29.09 -31.12 -7.07
C GLU A 261 -27.65 -30.67 -7.33
N ALA A 262 -27.45 -29.49 -7.95
CA ALA A 262 -26.12 -28.95 -8.25
C ALA A 262 -25.55 -28.19 -7.06
N GLU A 263 -24.23 -28.27 -6.92
CA GLU A 263 -23.47 -27.60 -5.86
C GLU A 263 -22.34 -26.78 -6.45
N GLU A 264 -22.03 -25.66 -5.78
CA GLU A 264 -20.82 -24.88 -5.99
C GLU A 264 -20.14 -24.62 -4.66
N VAL A 265 -18.87 -24.97 -4.57
CA VAL A 265 -18.08 -24.82 -3.36
C VAL A 265 -17.11 -23.66 -3.51
N LEU A 266 -17.32 -22.63 -2.71
CA LEU A 266 -16.35 -21.55 -2.55
C LEU A 266 -15.36 -21.95 -1.45
N SER A 267 -14.11 -22.20 -1.85
CA SER A 267 -13.06 -22.66 -0.95
C SER A 267 -12.53 -21.57 -0.04
N GLY A 268 -12.06 -21.96 1.14
CA GLY A 268 -11.39 -21.06 2.08
C GLY A 268 -10.12 -20.42 1.53
N GLU A 269 -9.38 -21.12 0.66
CA GLU A 269 -8.23 -20.55 -0.03
C GLU A 269 -8.63 -19.35 -0.88
N THR A 270 -9.71 -19.48 -1.65
CA THR A 270 -10.24 -18.38 -2.46
C THR A 270 -10.74 -17.24 -1.56
N ILE A 271 -11.51 -17.57 -0.51
CA ILE A 271 -12.02 -16.59 0.45
C ILE A 271 -10.88 -15.81 1.10
N SER A 272 -9.83 -16.49 1.56
CA SER A 272 -8.69 -15.84 2.20
C SER A 272 -7.97 -14.86 1.28
N SER A 273 -7.94 -15.14 -0.03
CA SER A 273 -7.34 -14.22 -1.00
C SER A 273 -8.13 -12.91 -1.19
N TRP A 274 -9.38 -12.88 -0.74
CA TRP A 274 -10.26 -11.70 -0.79
C TRP A 274 -10.19 -10.84 0.48
N ILE A 275 -9.52 -11.33 1.54
CA ILE A 275 -9.40 -10.59 2.80
C ILE A 275 -8.34 -9.52 2.64
N THR A 276 -8.73 -8.26 2.85
CA THR A 276 -7.87 -7.08 2.71
C THR A 276 -7.47 -6.45 4.05
N GLY A 277 -8.15 -6.83 5.13
CA GLY A 277 -7.91 -6.27 6.45
C GLY A 277 -8.73 -6.94 7.54
N THR A 278 -8.56 -6.48 8.78
CA THR A 278 -9.38 -6.85 9.93
C THR A 278 -9.39 -5.72 10.96
N ASP A 279 -10.50 -5.59 11.69
CA ASP A 279 -10.60 -4.76 12.89
C ASP A 279 -10.21 -5.52 14.18
N GLY A 280 -9.74 -6.77 14.05
CA GLY A 280 -9.41 -7.69 15.14
C GLY A 280 -10.56 -8.61 15.54
N THR A 281 -11.79 -8.35 15.06
CA THR A 281 -12.99 -9.17 15.29
C THR A 281 -13.65 -9.61 14.00
N THR A 282 -13.67 -8.73 13.01
CA THR A 282 -14.33 -8.93 11.71
C THR A 282 -13.35 -8.72 10.58
N VAL A 283 -13.35 -9.61 9.59
CA VAL A 283 -12.53 -9.46 8.39
C VAL A 283 -13.13 -8.47 7.41
N THR A 284 -12.28 -7.71 6.75
CA THR A 284 -12.66 -6.86 5.60
C THR A 284 -12.46 -7.66 4.32
N VAL A 285 -13.53 -7.83 3.56
CA VAL A 285 -13.53 -8.59 2.30
C VAL A 285 -13.57 -7.64 1.11
N ASP A 286 -12.80 -7.92 0.07
CA ASP A 286 -12.87 -7.18 -1.19
C ASP A 286 -14.25 -7.39 -1.86
N PRO A 287 -15.10 -6.35 -1.94
CA PRO A 287 -16.44 -6.49 -2.48
C PRO A 287 -16.45 -6.76 -4.00
N ALA A 288 -15.40 -6.39 -4.72
CA ALA A 288 -15.30 -6.64 -6.16
C ALA A 288 -15.09 -8.13 -6.45
N GLN A 289 -14.28 -8.82 -5.63
CA GLN A 289 -14.07 -10.26 -5.75
C GLN A 289 -15.35 -11.04 -5.41
N ALA A 290 -16.03 -10.67 -4.34
CA ALA A 290 -17.32 -11.27 -3.96
C ALA A 290 -18.36 -11.07 -5.07
N ALA A 291 -18.47 -9.86 -5.63
CA ALA A 291 -19.41 -9.57 -6.72
C ALA A 291 -19.08 -10.36 -8.00
N ALA A 292 -17.80 -10.49 -8.35
CA ALA A 292 -17.36 -11.28 -9.50
C ALA A 292 -17.75 -12.77 -9.36
N TYR A 293 -17.59 -13.32 -8.15
CA TYR A 293 -17.99 -14.69 -7.86
C TYR A 293 -19.52 -14.86 -7.97
N VAL A 294 -20.30 -13.98 -7.35
CA VAL A 294 -21.76 -14.00 -7.43
C VAL A 294 -22.24 -13.88 -8.87
N LYS A 295 -21.58 -13.01 -9.66
CA LYS A 295 -21.86 -12.92 -11.11
C LYS A 295 -21.61 -14.26 -11.82
N SER A 296 -20.54 -14.95 -11.51
CA SER A 296 -20.24 -16.26 -12.11
C SER A 296 -21.30 -17.31 -11.77
N LEU A 297 -21.86 -17.27 -10.54
CA LEU A 297 -23.00 -18.11 -10.17
C LEU A 297 -24.26 -17.75 -10.99
N ALA A 298 -24.56 -16.47 -11.15
CA ALA A 298 -25.69 -16.01 -11.95
C ALA A 298 -25.55 -16.40 -13.42
N ASP A 299 -24.36 -16.20 -14.02
CA ASP A 299 -24.10 -16.61 -15.41
C ASP A 299 -24.33 -18.10 -15.64
N LYS A 300 -24.03 -18.93 -14.64
CA LYS A 300 -24.16 -20.38 -14.69
C LYS A 300 -25.57 -20.88 -14.37
N TYR A 301 -26.20 -20.32 -13.32
CA TYR A 301 -27.40 -20.87 -12.72
C TYR A 301 -28.69 -20.08 -12.90
N ASP A 302 -28.64 -18.84 -13.41
CA ASP A 302 -29.85 -18.12 -13.80
C ASP A 302 -30.45 -18.77 -15.04
N THR A 303 -31.77 -18.95 -15.01
CA THR A 303 -32.55 -19.54 -16.10
C THR A 303 -33.57 -18.57 -16.70
N ALA A 304 -33.96 -17.54 -15.96
CA ALA A 304 -34.83 -16.49 -16.46
C ALA A 304 -34.25 -15.84 -17.72
N GLY A 305 -35.04 -15.78 -18.80
CA GLY A 305 -34.58 -15.26 -20.09
C GLY A 305 -33.78 -16.25 -20.94
N LYS A 306 -33.48 -17.45 -20.42
CA LYS A 306 -32.79 -18.50 -21.21
C LYS A 306 -33.80 -19.41 -21.92
N PRO A 307 -33.38 -20.14 -22.98
CA PRO A 307 -34.22 -21.14 -23.65
C PRO A 307 -34.54 -22.30 -22.73
N HIS A 308 -35.83 -22.73 -22.72
CA HIS A 308 -36.32 -23.89 -22.00
C HIS A 308 -36.84 -24.92 -22.97
N ALA A 309 -36.47 -26.16 -22.82
CA ALA A 309 -37.07 -27.26 -23.53
C ALA A 309 -38.47 -27.51 -22.96
N PHE A 310 -39.47 -27.65 -23.80
CA PHE A 310 -40.85 -27.91 -23.43
C PHE A 310 -41.47 -28.94 -24.34
N ARG A 311 -42.09 -29.93 -23.78
CA ARG A 311 -42.89 -30.91 -24.53
C ARG A 311 -44.35 -30.57 -24.41
N THR A 312 -44.95 -30.21 -25.55
CA THR A 312 -46.33 -29.78 -25.64
C THR A 312 -47.31 -30.91 -25.33
N ALA A 313 -48.56 -30.58 -25.00
CA ALA A 313 -49.65 -31.53 -24.83
C ALA A 313 -49.92 -32.32 -26.11
N SER A 314 -49.66 -31.77 -27.27
CA SER A 314 -49.68 -32.46 -28.57
C SER A 314 -48.51 -33.41 -28.81
N GLY A 315 -47.54 -33.48 -27.88
CA GLY A 315 -46.37 -34.35 -27.96
C GLY A 315 -45.20 -33.80 -28.78
N GLN A 316 -45.18 -32.52 -29.12
CA GLN A 316 -44.08 -31.88 -29.83
C GLN A 316 -43.04 -31.33 -28.85
N ASP A 317 -41.77 -31.48 -29.20
CA ASP A 317 -40.68 -30.89 -28.45
C ASP A 317 -40.37 -29.50 -29.04
N VAL A 318 -40.50 -28.48 -28.21
CA VAL A 318 -40.28 -27.06 -28.60
C VAL A 318 -39.30 -26.38 -27.65
N THR A 319 -38.73 -25.29 -28.09
CA THR A 319 -37.93 -24.41 -27.21
C THR A 319 -38.69 -23.12 -26.98
N ILE A 320 -38.91 -22.77 -25.74
CA ILE A 320 -39.57 -21.54 -25.34
C ILE A 320 -38.62 -20.65 -24.56
N THR A 321 -38.72 -19.33 -24.70
CA THR A 321 -37.93 -18.36 -23.99
C THR A 321 -38.85 -17.30 -23.41
N GLY A 322 -38.58 -16.84 -22.21
CA GLY A 322 -39.38 -15.81 -21.56
C GLY A 322 -38.77 -15.34 -20.24
N PRO A 323 -39.40 -14.39 -19.58
CA PRO A 323 -38.85 -13.81 -18.33
C PRO A 323 -38.96 -14.76 -17.14
N TYR A 324 -39.66 -15.89 -17.22
CA TYR A 324 -39.80 -16.83 -16.15
C TYR A 324 -38.56 -17.69 -15.95
N GLY A 325 -38.23 -18.00 -14.71
CA GLY A 325 -37.06 -18.80 -14.35
C GLY A 325 -36.40 -18.30 -13.05
N TRP A 326 -35.31 -18.86 -12.71
CA TRP A 326 -34.51 -18.47 -11.55
C TRP A 326 -33.62 -17.29 -11.92
N LYS A 327 -33.51 -16.33 -11.01
CA LYS A 327 -32.62 -15.18 -11.16
C LYS A 327 -32.07 -14.76 -9.81
N ILE A 328 -30.75 -14.75 -9.69
CA ILE A 328 -30.03 -14.29 -8.49
C ILE A 328 -30.14 -12.77 -8.39
N ASP A 329 -30.45 -12.26 -7.21
CA ASP A 329 -30.22 -10.85 -6.86
C ASP A 329 -28.74 -10.66 -6.55
N GLN A 330 -27.97 -10.32 -7.58
CA GLN A 330 -26.51 -10.23 -7.46
C GLN A 330 -26.07 -9.20 -6.41
N ALA A 331 -26.81 -8.11 -6.24
CA ALA A 331 -26.46 -7.08 -5.27
C ALA A 331 -26.71 -7.54 -3.84
N ALA A 332 -27.91 -8.09 -3.58
CA ALA A 332 -28.27 -8.60 -2.26
C ALA A 332 -27.41 -9.83 -1.89
N GLU A 333 -27.15 -10.71 -2.87
CA GLU A 333 -26.31 -11.90 -2.62
C GLU A 333 -24.86 -11.53 -2.33
N THR A 334 -24.29 -10.53 -3.02
CA THR A 334 -22.94 -10.07 -2.73
C THR A 334 -22.81 -9.60 -1.27
N GLN A 335 -23.77 -8.81 -0.79
CA GLN A 335 -23.78 -8.36 0.60
C GLN A 335 -23.93 -9.53 1.57
N SER A 336 -24.82 -10.46 1.26
CA SER A 336 -25.06 -11.65 2.07
C SER A 336 -23.85 -12.61 2.10
N LEU A 337 -23.14 -12.75 0.98
CA LEU A 337 -21.90 -13.52 0.90
C LEU A 337 -20.78 -12.89 1.75
N ILE A 338 -20.58 -11.57 1.64
CA ILE A 338 -19.61 -10.86 2.48
C ILE A 338 -19.91 -11.07 3.96
N ALA A 339 -21.18 -10.91 4.37
CA ALA A 339 -21.59 -11.15 5.75
C ALA A 339 -21.33 -12.60 6.19
N ALA A 340 -21.57 -13.59 5.33
CA ALA A 340 -21.26 -14.98 5.63
C ALA A 340 -19.75 -15.22 5.80
N ILE A 341 -18.92 -14.65 4.92
CA ILE A 341 -17.46 -14.74 5.03
C ILE A 341 -16.96 -14.12 6.34
N GLN A 342 -17.55 -13.03 6.78
CA GLN A 342 -17.17 -12.34 8.02
C GLN A 342 -17.35 -13.19 9.28
N THR A 343 -18.16 -14.24 9.22
CA THR A 343 -18.28 -15.20 10.33
C THR A 343 -17.08 -16.16 10.44
N CYS A 344 -16.30 -16.32 9.38
CA CYS A 344 -15.24 -17.33 9.22
C CYS A 344 -15.70 -18.76 9.59
N GLN A 345 -16.97 -19.08 9.29
CA GLN A 345 -17.57 -20.39 9.53
C GLN A 345 -18.09 -21.00 8.25
N SER A 346 -17.88 -22.31 8.07
CA SER A 346 -18.43 -23.03 6.94
C SER A 346 -19.96 -23.01 6.98
N SER A 347 -20.57 -22.86 5.81
CA SER A 347 -22.01 -22.81 5.67
C SER A 347 -22.46 -23.43 4.35
N GLU A 348 -23.69 -23.92 4.35
CA GLU A 348 -24.41 -24.33 3.17
C GLU A 348 -25.62 -23.41 2.99
N ARG A 349 -25.85 -22.96 1.76
CA ARG A 349 -26.87 -21.95 1.48
C ARG A 349 -27.35 -21.97 0.04
N GLU A 350 -28.54 -21.42 -0.18
CA GLU A 350 -28.97 -20.94 -1.48
C GLU A 350 -28.65 -19.45 -1.64
N PRO A 351 -28.45 -18.94 -2.86
CA PRO A 351 -28.29 -17.51 -3.08
C PRO A 351 -29.58 -16.74 -2.81
N VAL A 352 -29.45 -15.44 -2.58
CA VAL A 352 -30.59 -14.53 -2.56
C VAL A 352 -31.13 -14.38 -3.99
N TYR A 353 -32.39 -14.70 -4.20
CA TYR A 353 -33.01 -14.61 -5.53
C TYR A 353 -33.83 -13.34 -5.72
N ALA A 354 -33.66 -12.69 -6.86
CA ALA A 354 -34.58 -11.67 -7.35
C ALA A 354 -35.88 -12.31 -7.90
N GLN A 355 -35.76 -13.51 -8.42
CA GLN A 355 -36.90 -14.29 -8.92
C GLN A 355 -36.65 -15.79 -8.69
N THR A 356 -37.69 -16.46 -8.24
CA THR A 356 -37.72 -17.92 -8.10
C THR A 356 -38.66 -18.53 -9.12
N ALA A 357 -38.46 -19.83 -9.40
CA ALA A 357 -39.37 -20.62 -10.24
C ALA A 357 -39.95 -21.79 -9.45
N ALA A 358 -40.88 -22.51 -10.05
CA ALA A 358 -41.62 -23.60 -9.36
C ALA A 358 -40.73 -24.81 -9.07
N SER A 359 -39.68 -25.03 -9.84
CA SER A 359 -38.77 -26.17 -9.66
C SER A 359 -37.34 -25.79 -10.00
N ARG A 360 -36.37 -26.46 -9.37
CA ARG A 360 -34.95 -26.47 -9.69
C ARG A 360 -34.49 -27.76 -10.38
N THR A 361 -35.37 -28.77 -10.39
CA THR A 361 -35.07 -30.09 -10.93
C THR A 361 -35.85 -30.34 -12.20
N GLY A 362 -35.14 -30.68 -13.28
CA GLY A 362 -35.70 -31.03 -14.59
C GLY A 362 -36.13 -29.83 -15.43
N ASN A 363 -37.02 -29.00 -14.95
CA ASN A 363 -37.51 -27.80 -15.60
C ASN A 363 -37.92 -26.74 -14.57
N ASP A 364 -38.02 -25.47 -14.96
CA ASP A 364 -38.36 -24.39 -14.04
C ASP A 364 -39.86 -24.32 -13.72
N TYR A 365 -40.75 -24.76 -14.62
CA TYR A 365 -42.18 -24.63 -14.48
C TYR A 365 -42.81 -25.76 -13.65
N GLY A 366 -42.03 -26.80 -13.32
CA GLY A 366 -42.51 -27.93 -12.50
C GLY A 366 -43.54 -28.78 -13.20
N MET A 367 -44.48 -29.29 -12.41
CA MET A 367 -45.51 -30.20 -12.90
C MET A 367 -46.92 -29.59 -12.89
N THR A 368 -47.06 -28.30 -12.55
CA THR A 368 -48.33 -27.58 -12.55
C THR A 368 -48.22 -26.29 -13.33
N TYR A 369 -48.86 -26.23 -14.49
CA TYR A 369 -48.76 -25.11 -15.41
C TYR A 369 -49.98 -25.00 -16.33
N VAL A 370 -50.12 -23.87 -17.02
CA VAL A 370 -51.06 -23.69 -18.11
C VAL A 370 -50.26 -23.65 -19.41
N GLU A 371 -50.59 -24.54 -20.34
CA GLU A 371 -50.11 -24.48 -21.72
C GLU A 371 -51.15 -23.80 -22.59
N VAL A 372 -50.69 -22.88 -23.43
CA VAL A 372 -51.52 -22.15 -24.37
C VAL A 372 -51.00 -22.40 -25.78
N ASP A 373 -51.68 -23.26 -26.54
CA ASP A 373 -51.35 -23.50 -27.95
C ASP A 373 -52.01 -22.42 -28.82
N LEU A 374 -51.19 -21.42 -29.16
CA LEU A 374 -51.63 -20.30 -30.00
C LEU A 374 -51.97 -20.72 -31.44
N GLY A 375 -51.40 -21.79 -31.95
CA GLY A 375 -51.63 -22.31 -33.29
C GLY A 375 -52.98 -22.96 -33.44
N ASN A 376 -53.33 -23.82 -32.48
CA ASN A 376 -54.57 -24.58 -32.47
C ASN A 376 -55.69 -23.91 -31.65
N GLN A 377 -55.40 -22.78 -30.98
CA GLN A 377 -56.31 -22.06 -30.08
C GLN A 377 -56.91 -22.96 -28.99
N HIS A 378 -56.01 -23.74 -28.35
CA HIS A 378 -56.32 -24.65 -27.24
C HIS A 378 -55.50 -24.30 -25.97
N LEU A 379 -56.18 -24.41 -24.83
CA LEU A 379 -55.60 -24.23 -23.49
C LEU A 379 -55.68 -25.52 -22.73
N TYR A 380 -54.53 -25.91 -22.17
CA TYR A 380 -54.43 -27.09 -21.30
C TYR A 380 -54.01 -26.65 -19.90
N LEU A 381 -54.75 -27.05 -18.88
CA LEU A 381 -54.35 -26.94 -17.48
C LEU A 381 -53.76 -28.26 -17.02
N VAL A 382 -52.48 -28.24 -16.69
CA VAL A 382 -51.79 -29.40 -16.15
C VAL A 382 -51.58 -29.19 -14.66
N GLU A 383 -52.04 -30.15 -13.87
CA GLU A 383 -51.81 -30.19 -12.41
C GLU A 383 -51.15 -31.50 -12.03
N ASN A 384 -50.00 -31.40 -11.32
CA ASN A 384 -49.20 -32.56 -10.93
C ASN A 384 -48.87 -33.52 -12.11
N GLY A 385 -48.60 -32.93 -13.28
CA GLY A 385 -48.29 -33.69 -14.50
C GLY A 385 -49.48 -34.30 -15.22
N GLN A 386 -50.70 -34.06 -14.76
CA GLN A 386 -51.94 -34.56 -15.39
C GLN A 386 -52.70 -33.39 -16.02
N CYS A 387 -53.12 -33.54 -17.27
CA CYS A 387 -54.04 -32.61 -17.91
C CYS A 387 -55.42 -32.74 -17.29
N ILE A 388 -55.90 -31.71 -16.57
CA ILE A 388 -57.18 -31.70 -15.90
C ILE A 388 -58.22 -30.84 -16.60
N LEU A 389 -57.79 -30.00 -17.57
CA LEU A 389 -58.67 -29.19 -18.39
C LEU A 389 -58.03 -29.07 -19.79
N ASP A 390 -58.83 -29.34 -20.80
CA ASP A 390 -58.56 -29.11 -22.23
C ASP A 390 -59.72 -28.35 -22.80
N THR A 391 -59.52 -27.13 -23.28
CA THR A 391 -60.57 -26.26 -23.72
C THR A 391 -60.12 -25.34 -24.88
N PRO A 392 -60.98 -25.05 -25.84
CA PRO A 392 -60.71 -24.02 -26.81
C PRO A 392 -60.64 -22.65 -26.13
N PHE A 393 -59.82 -21.74 -26.69
CA PHE A 393 -59.73 -20.35 -26.26
C PHE A 393 -59.54 -19.44 -27.50
N VAL A 394 -59.56 -18.14 -27.27
CA VAL A 394 -59.28 -17.15 -28.30
C VAL A 394 -58.11 -16.29 -27.86
N SER A 395 -57.04 -16.25 -28.63
CA SER A 395 -55.90 -15.37 -28.41
C SER A 395 -56.17 -13.93 -28.85
N GLY A 396 -55.28 -13.02 -28.48
CA GLY A 396 -55.36 -11.63 -28.89
C GLY A 396 -55.41 -11.47 -30.43
N ASN A 397 -56.17 -10.47 -30.90
CA ASN A 397 -56.42 -10.24 -32.34
C ASN A 397 -55.17 -9.69 -33.04
N VAL A 398 -54.53 -10.55 -33.83
CA VAL A 398 -53.27 -10.19 -34.57
C VAL A 398 -53.51 -9.05 -35.57
N SER A 399 -54.71 -9.00 -36.25
CA SER A 399 -54.99 -7.96 -37.24
C SER A 399 -55.16 -6.56 -36.63
N LYS A 400 -55.44 -6.50 -35.32
CA LYS A 400 -55.50 -5.25 -34.53
C LYS A 400 -54.19 -4.93 -33.79
N GLY A 401 -53.16 -5.70 -34.01
CA GLY A 401 -51.89 -5.55 -33.27
C GLY A 401 -51.90 -6.09 -31.84
N TRP A 402 -52.93 -6.79 -31.43
CA TRP A 402 -53.05 -7.36 -30.07
C TRP A 402 -52.58 -8.81 -30.02
N THR A 403 -51.34 -9.01 -30.45
CA THR A 403 -50.75 -10.33 -30.55
C THR A 403 -50.40 -10.84 -29.13
N THR A 404 -50.86 -12.04 -28.80
CA THR A 404 -50.36 -12.75 -27.61
C THR A 404 -48.96 -13.29 -27.91
N PRO A 405 -47.91 -12.83 -27.20
CA PRO A 405 -46.55 -13.26 -27.48
C PRO A 405 -46.33 -14.73 -27.01
N PRO A 406 -45.58 -15.50 -27.81
CA PRO A 406 -45.14 -16.84 -27.33
C PRO A 406 -44.06 -16.66 -26.25
N GLY A 407 -43.94 -17.69 -25.38
CA GLY A 407 -42.89 -17.70 -24.34
C GLY A 407 -43.30 -18.39 -23.06
N ILE A 408 -42.45 -18.31 -22.06
CA ILE A 408 -42.71 -18.80 -20.71
C ILE A 408 -42.82 -17.61 -19.74
N PHE A 409 -43.90 -17.57 -18.99
CA PHE A 409 -44.26 -16.44 -18.14
C PHE A 409 -44.73 -16.94 -16.76
N GLY A 410 -44.46 -16.12 -15.73
CA GLY A 410 -45.07 -16.29 -14.42
C GLY A 410 -46.43 -15.58 -14.33
N LEU A 411 -47.39 -16.18 -13.67
CA LEU A 411 -48.65 -15.52 -13.33
C LEU A 411 -48.39 -14.45 -12.26
N TYR A 412 -48.81 -13.22 -12.53
CA TYR A 412 -48.54 -12.12 -11.59
C TYR A 412 -49.46 -12.19 -10.37
N TYR A 413 -50.76 -12.31 -10.62
CA TYR A 413 -51.81 -12.43 -9.59
C TYR A 413 -53.12 -12.98 -10.18
N LYS A 414 -54.08 -13.24 -9.31
CA LYS A 414 -55.45 -13.61 -9.68
C LYS A 414 -56.41 -12.60 -9.10
N GLN A 415 -57.31 -12.06 -9.91
CA GLN A 415 -58.31 -11.07 -9.50
C GLN A 415 -59.69 -11.43 -10.03
N LYS A 416 -60.71 -11.21 -9.20
CA LYS A 416 -62.12 -11.30 -9.61
C LYS A 416 -62.67 -9.89 -9.89
N ASP A 417 -63.70 -9.87 -10.74
CA ASP A 417 -64.50 -8.68 -11.02
C ASP A 417 -63.64 -7.47 -11.43
N LYS A 418 -62.85 -7.66 -12.49
CA LYS A 418 -61.99 -6.66 -13.07
C LYS A 418 -62.65 -6.04 -14.32
N VAL A 419 -62.46 -4.74 -14.49
CA VAL A 419 -62.79 -4.06 -15.77
C VAL A 419 -61.50 -3.88 -16.52
N LEU A 420 -61.36 -4.53 -17.67
CA LEU A 420 -60.25 -4.36 -18.60
C LEU A 420 -60.51 -3.11 -19.44
N ARG A 421 -59.56 -2.19 -19.49
CA ARG A 421 -59.64 -0.92 -20.22
C ARG A 421 -58.50 -0.80 -21.21
N GLY A 422 -58.82 -0.45 -22.44
CA GLY A 422 -57.90 -0.06 -23.49
C GLY A 422 -58.34 1.26 -24.11
N GLU A 423 -57.68 1.66 -25.17
CA GLU A 423 -57.94 2.91 -25.84
C GLU A 423 -59.41 2.99 -26.35
N ASP A 424 -59.94 1.89 -26.88
CA ASP A 424 -61.25 1.78 -27.53
C ASP A 424 -62.20 0.82 -26.86
N TYR A 425 -61.91 0.28 -25.65
CA TYR A 425 -62.79 -0.68 -24.99
C TYR A 425 -62.77 -0.57 -23.47
N GLU A 426 -63.89 -0.95 -22.87
CA GLU A 426 -64.07 -1.17 -21.46
C GLU A 426 -64.88 -2.48 -21.29
N THR A 427 -64.20 -3.54 -20.84
CA THR A 427 -64.81 -4.87 -20.78
C THR A 427 -64.73 -5.42 -19.34
N PRO A 428 -65.88 -5.65 -18.68
CA PRO A 428 -65.88 -6.32 -17.38
C PRO A 428 -65.64 -7.82 -17.58
N VAL A 429 -64.75 -8.37 -16.71
CA VAL A 429 -64.45 -9.81 -16.66
C VAL A 429 -64.60 -10.30 -15.24
N LYS A 430 -65.03 -11.55 -15.07
CA LYS A 430 -65.15 -12.19 -13.72
C LYS A 430 -63.79 -12.62 -13.18
N TYR A 431 -62.88 -13.02 -14.08
CA TYR A 431 -61.55 -13.52 -13.69
C TYR A 431 -60.53 -12.83 -14.58
N TRP A 432 -59.46 -12.36 -13.91
CA TRP A 432 -58.31 -11.76 -14.56
C TRP A 432 -57.00 -12.32 -14.00
N MET A 433 -56.17 -12.85 -14.85
CA MET A 433 -54.92 -13.52 -14.46
C MET A 433 -53.80 -13.05 -15.39
N PRO A 434 -53.20 -11.87 -15.12
CA PRO A 434 -52.12 -11.29 -15.95
C PRO A 434 -50.84 -12.07 -15.83
N PHE A 435 -50.09 -12.18 -16.94
CA PHE A 435 -48.81 -12.86 -17.02
C PHE A 435 -47.74 -12.08 -17.82
N ASN A 436 -48.16 -11.12 -18.66
CA ASN A 436 -47.18 -10.30 -19.42
C ASN A 436 -47.76 -8.90 -19.64
N GLY A 437 -47.31 -7.93 -18.82
CA GLY A 437 -47.81 -6.55 -18.86
C GLY A 437 -49.35 -6.51 -18.73
N GLY A 438 -50.01 -6.00 -19.75
CA GLY A 438 -51.49 -5.96 -19.84
C GLY A 438 -52.15 -7.21 -20.43
N ILE A 439 -51.36 -8.27 -20.69
CA ILE A 439 -51.90 -9.52 -21.28
C ILE A 439 -52.14 -10.54 -20.16
N GLY A 440 -53.29 -11.18 -20.18
CA GLY A 440 -53.66 -12.17 -19.16
C GLY A 440 -54.78 -13.09 -19.64
N LEU A 441 -54.96 -14.16 -18.89
CA LEU A 441 -56.12 -15.06 -19.08
C LEU A 441 -57.36 -14.42 -18.45
N HIS A 442 -58.48 -14.44 -19.17
CA HIS A 442 -59.78 -13.95 -18.68
C HIS A 442 -60.93 -14.66 -19.35
N ASP A 443 -62.09 -14.60 -18.72
CA ASP A 443 -63.36 -15.05 -19.31
C ASP A 443 -63.88 -14.05 -20.33
N ALA A 444 -64.77 -14.52 -21.25
CA ALA A 444 -65.49 -13.73 -22.22
C ALA A 444 -66.93 -14.18 -22.35
N ASP A 445 -67.84 -13.27 -22.60
CA ASP A 445 -69.26 -13.54 -22.67
C ASP A 445 -69.75 -13.89 -24.09
N TRP A 446 -68.88 -13.99 -25.07
CA TRP A 446 -69.16 -14.25 -26.50
C TRP A 446 -68.57 -15.58 -26.97
#